data_43ff0e2d1f44d62b43b0fba0601b3809
#
_entry.id   43ff0e2d1f44d62b43b0fba0601b3809
#
_cell.length_a   1.000
_cell.length_b   1.000
_cell.length_c   1.000
_cell.angle_alpha   90.00
_cell.angle_beta   90.00
_cell.angle_gamma   90.00
#
_symmetry.space_group_name_H-M   'P 1'
#
loop_
_entity.id
_entity.type
_entity.pdbx_description
1 polymer ?
#
loop_
_entity_poly.entity_id
_entity_poly.type
_entity_poly.pdbx_seq_one_letter_code
_entity_poly.pdbx_strand_id
1 'polypeptide(L)'
;MIQHPYVTEKATLMAEKNNVLQFIVDSRDTKYKVKKEITALYKVKVLKVNTMLTSKGKKKATVTFEEPNTATELASRLGIF
;
A
#
# COMPACT_ATOMS: atom_id res chain seq x y z
N MET A 1 -4.37 10.91 -4.26
CA MET A 1 -3.55 10.13 -5.20
C MET A 1 -2.35 9.53 -4.49
N ILE A 2 -1.97 8.33 -4.89
CA ILE A 2 -0.81 7.65 -4.32
C ILE A 2 0.46 8.33 -4.80
N GLN A 3 1.31 8.75 -3.86
CA GLN A 3 2.52 9.47 -4.20
C GLN A 3 3.70 8.53 -4.44
N HIS A 4 3.92 7.59 -3.52
CA HIS A 4 5.01 6.62 -3.67
C HIS A 4 4.87 5.50 -2.64
N PRO A 5 5.51 4.33 -2.87
CA PRO A 5 5.57 3.28 -1.87
C PRO A 5 6.38 3.73 -0.66
N TYR A 6 6.00 3.24 0.51
CA TYR A 6 6.73 3.51 1.75
C TYR A 6 7.76 2.41 1.94
N VAL A 7 9.02 2.73 1.64
CA VAL A 7 10.09 1.74 1.62
C VAL A 7 10.87 1.78 2.92
N THR A 8 10.68 0.76 3.75
CA THR A 8 11.46 0.55 4.97
C THR A 8 11.69 -0.95 5.12
N GLU A 9 12.63 -1.32 5.99
CA GLU A 9 12.87 -2.72 6.30
C GLU A 9 11.61 -3.38 6.85
N LYS A 10 10.89 -2.69 7.73
CA LYS A 10 9.64 -3.18 8.29
C LYS A 10 8.57 -3.37 7.22
N ALA A 11 8.47 -2.42 6.28
CA ALA A 11 7.50 -2.52 5.19
C ALA A 11 7.78 -3.73 4.30
N THR A 12 9.06 -4.01 4.05
CA THR A 12 9.47 -5.17 3.28
C THR A 12 9.07 -6.47 3.98
N LEU A 13 9.29 -6.55 5.28
CA LEU A 13 8.90 -7.72 6.08
C LEU A 13 7.39 -7.91 6.09
N MET A 14 6.63 -6.83 6.18
CA MET A 14 5.17 -6.90 6.14
C MET A 14 4.66 -7.41 4.81
N ALA A 15 5.31 -7.01 3.70
CA ALA A 15 4.92 -7.51 2.38
C ALA A 15 5.13 -9.02 2.28
N GLU A 16 6.22 -9.53 2.81
CA GLU A 16 6.52 -10.96 2.76
C GLU A 16 5.63 -11.78 3.69
N LYS A 17 5.43 -11.33 4.92
CA LYS A 17 4.73 -12.11 5.95
C LYS A 17 3.22 -11.92 5.92
N ASN A 18 2.76 -10.69 5.75
CA ASN A 18 1.36 -10.34 5.93
C ASN A 18 0.63 -9.98 4.63
N ASN A 19 1.32 -10.05 3.50
CA ASN A 19 0.75 -9.69 2.19
C ASN A 19 0.22 -8.24 2.19
N VAL A 20 1.02 -7.33 2.74
CA VAL A 20 0.64 -5.93 2.96
C VAL A 20 1.68 -5.00 2.35
N LEU A 21 1.24 -3.96 1.67
CA LEU A 21 2.10 -2.88 1.20
C LEU A 21 1.67 -1.56 1.81
N GLN A 22 2.64 -0.67 2.01
CA GLN A 22 2.39 0.67 2.53
C GLN A 22 2.71 1.71 1.47
N PHE A 23 1.87 2.73 1.39
CA PHE A 23 2.02 3.82 0.43
C PHE A 23 1.86 5.16 1.15
N ILE A 24 2.53 6.18 0.63
CA ILE A 24 2.28 7.55 1.07
C ILE A 24 1.26 8.16 0.12
N VAL A 25 0.20 8.71 0.68
CA VAL A 25 -0.88 9.33 -0.08
C VAL A 25 -1.15 10.72 0.46
N ASP A 26 -1.94 11.50 -0.27
CA ASP A 26 -2.33 12.84 0.15
C ASP A 26 -3.20 12.73 1.41
N SER A 27 -3.04 13.67 2.35
CA SER A 27 -3.82 13.67 3.59
C SER A 27 -5.33 13.75 3.36
N ARG A 28 -5.74 14.22 2.18
CA ARG A 28 -7.15 14.33 1.82
C ARG A 28 -7.72 13.06 1.19
N ASP A 29 -6.88 12.11 0.84
CA ASP A 29 -7.34 10.85 0.25
C ASP A 29 -7.96 9.95 1.31
N THR A 30 -9.11 9.36 0.97
CA THR A 30 -9.77 8.40 1.85
C THR A 30 -9.29 6.99 1.53
N LYS A 31 -9.53 6.07 2.48
CA LYS A 31 -9.19 4.67 2.26
C LYS A 31 -9.94 4.06 1.08
N TYR A 32 -11.16 4.53 0.82
CA TYR A 32 -11.95 4.04 -0.32
C TYR A 32 -11.33 4.46 -1.64
N LYS A 33 -10.85 5.69 -1.70
CA LYS A 33 -10.19 6.21 -2.89
C LYS A 33 -8.88 5.46 -3.15
N VAL A 34 -8.10 5.22 -2.10
CA VAL A 34 -6.85 4.46 -2.21
C VAL A 34 -7.12 3.04 -2.71
N LYS A 35 -8.12 2.37 -2.13
CA LYS A 35 -8.51 1.02 -2.55
C LYS A 35 -8.87 1.00 -4.02
N LYS A 36 -9.68 1.95 -4.47
CA LYS A 36 -10.13 2.03 -5.86
C LYS A 36 -8.95 2.25 -6.80
N GLU A 37 -8.03 3.15 -6.44
CA GLU A 37 -6.86 3.42 -7.27
C GLU A 37 -5.92 2.21 -7.37
N ILE A 38 -5.64 1.55 -6.27
CA ILE A 38 -4.78 0.36 -6.27
C ILE A 38 -5.40 -0.73 -7.13
N THR A 39 -6.69 -0.98 -6.97
CA THR A 39 -7.39 -1.99 -7.75
C THR A 39 -7.33 -1.69 -9.24
N ALA A 40 -7.51 -0.43 -9.62
CA ALA A 40 -7.49 -0.02 -11.01
C ALA A 40 -6.07 -0.03 -11.61
N LEU A 41 -5.09 0.50 -10.86
CA LEU A 41 -3.72 0.64 -11.36
C LEU A 41 -3.00 -0.70 -11.51
N TYR A 42 -3.14 -1.56 -10.52
CA TYR A 42 -2.40 -2.83 -10.46
C TYR A 42 -3.25 -4.05 -10.79
N LYS A 43 -4.55 -3.86 -10.96
CA LYS A 43 -5.51 -4.93 -11.31
C LYS A 43 -5.44 -6.09 -10.31
N VAL A 44 -5.42 -5.74 -9.03
CA VAL A 44 -5.35 -6.71 -7.94
C VAL A 44 -6.55 -6.55 -7.02
N LYS A 45 -6.84 -7.59 -6.26
CA LYS A 45 -7.93 -7.57 -5.28
C LYS A 45 -7.39 -7.10 -3.93
N VAL A 46 -8.00 -6.07 -3.39
CA VAL A 46 -7.62 -5.49 -2.10
C VAL A 46 -8.60 -5.97 -1.04
N LEU A 47 -8.08 -6.58 0.03
CA LEU A 47 -8.89 -7.05 1.14
C LEU A 47 -9.35 -5.89 2.01
N LYS A 48 -8.40 -5.03 2.42
CA LYS A 48 -8.71 -3.86 3.23
C LYS A 48 -7.61 -2.81 3.09
N VAL A 49 -7.95 -1.58 3.46
CA VAL A 49 -7.02 -0.47 3.50
C VAL A 49 -7.17 0.23 4.84
N ASN A 50 -6.06 0.40 5.55
CA ASN A 50 -5.99 1.20 6.76
C ASN A 50 -5.17 2.45 6.48
N THR A 51 -5.59 3.59 7.01
CA THR A 51 -4.87 4.84 6.83
C THR A 51 -4.53 5.44 8.18
N MET A 52 -3.39 6.12 8.24
CA MET A 52 -3.02 6.88 9.43
C MET A 52 -2.29 8.15 9.00
N LEU A 53 -2.47 9.22 9.77
CA LEU A 53 -1.75 10.46 9.53
C LEU A 53 -0.35 10.34 10.12
N THR A 54 0.63 10.82 9.36
CA THR A 54 2.01 10.89 9.85
C THR A 54 2.28 12.26 10.44
N SER A 55 3.40 12.38 11.15
CA SER A 55 3.80 13.64 11.77
C SER A 55 4.09 14.76 10.76
N LYS A 56 4.28 14.42 9.50
CA LYS A 56 4.56 15.41 8.45
C LYS A 56 3.32 15.84 7.69
N GLY A 57 2.13 15.53 8.20
CA GLY A 57 0.88 15.91 7.55
C GLY A 57 0.50 15.09 6.34
N LYS A 58 1.22 14.02 6.07
CA LYS A 58 0.89 13.09 5.00
C LYS A 58 0.20 11.87 5.56
N LYS A 59 -0.55 11.17 4.73
CA LYS A 59 -1.27 9.97 5.14
C LYS A 59 -0.54 8.73 4.64
N LYS A 60 -0.36 7.77 5.53
CA LYS A 60 0.21 6.47 5.19
C LYS A 60 -0.93 5.47 5.03
N ALA A 61 -1.03 4.85 3.88
CA ALA A 61 -2.04 3.84 3.60
C ALA A 61 -1.40 2.45 3.65
N THR A 62 -1.96 1.58 4.48
CA THR A 62 -1.54 0.19 4.60
C THR A 62 -2.58 -0.66 3.86
N VAL A 63 -2.16 -1.27 2.76
CA VAL A 63 -3.05 -2.03 1.88
C VAL A 63 -2.80 -3.52 2.06
N THR A 64 -3.83 -4.26 2.47
CA THR A 64 -3.77 -5.71 2.60
C THR A 64 -4.44 -6.33 1.39
N PHE A 65 -3.75 -7.25 0.72
CA PHE A 65 -4.25 -7.90 -0.48
C PHE A 65 -4.95 -9.21 -0.17
N GLU A 66 -5.91 -9.56 -1.00
CA GLU A 66 -6.73 -10.75 -0.81
C GLU A 66 -6.00 -12.02 -1.22
N GLU A 67 -5.31 -11.98 -2.37
CA GLU A 67 -4.57 -13.13 -2.87
C GLU A 67 -3.19 -13.23 -2.25
N PRO A 68 -2.71 -14.45 -1.95
CA PRO A 68 -1.36 -14.62 -1.38
C PRO A 68 -0.27 -14.14 -2.37
N ASN A 69 0.81 -13.63 -1.83
CA ASN A 69 1.99 -13.16 -2.57
C ASN A 69 1.78 -11.93 -3.45
N THR A 70 0.59 -11.32 -3.43
CA THR A 70 0.32 -10.12 -4.24
C THR A 70 1.22 -8.97 -3.82
N ALA A 71 1.39 -8.76 -2.53
CA ALA A 71 2.24 -7.68 -2.03
C ALA A 71 3.70 -7.87 -2.46
N THR A 72 4.19 -9.10 -2.42
CA THR A 72 5.56 -9.40 -2.84
C THR A 72 5.75 -9.16 -4.33
N GLU A 73 4.80 -9.56 -5.15
CA GLU A 73 4.85 -9.33 -6.58
C GLU A 73 4.83 -7.83 -6.91
N LEU A 74 3.94 -7.09 -6.29
CA LEU A 74 3.86 -5.64 -6.51
C LEU A 74 5.11 -4.93 -6.00
N ALA A 75 5.64 -5.34 -4.87
CA ALA A 75 6.87 -4.76 -4.34
C ALA A 75 8.03 -4.96 -5.32
N SER A 76 8.11 -6.11 -5.94
CA SER A 76 9.11 -6.39 -6.97
C SER A 76 8.94 -5.47 -8.18
N ARG A 77 7.70 -5.29 -8.65
CA ARG A 77 7.40 -4.40 -9.78
C ARG A 77 7.73 -2.94 -9.46
N LEU A 78 7.51 -2.53 -8.22
CA LEU A 78 7.75 -1.16 -7.78
C LEU A 78 9.21 -0.89 -7.42
N GLY A 79 10.06 -1.90 -7.46
CA GLY A 79 11.46 -1.74 -7.16
C GLY A 79 11.77 -1.66 -5.67
N ILE A 80 10.88 -2.12 -4.81
CA ILE A 80 11.08 -2.12 -3.36
C ILE A 80 12.05 -3.22 -2.95
N PHE A 81 12.02 -4.32 -3.64
CA PHE A 81 12.90 -5.47 -3.39
C PHE A 81 14.09 -5.46 -4.35
#